data_e4f0a84e05f09b84a4a7b9ff067ff205
#
_entry.id   e4f0a84e05f09b84a4a7b9ff067ff205
#
_cell.length_a   1.000
_cell.length_b   1.000
_cell.length_c   1.000
_cell.angle_alpha   90.00
_cell.angle_beta   90.00
_cell.angle_gamma   90.00
#
_symmetry.space_group_name_H-M   'P 1'
#
loop_
_entity.id
_entity.type
_entity.pdbx_description
1 polymer ?
#
loop_
_entity_poly.entity_id
_entity_poly.type
_entity_poly.pdbx_seq_one_letter_code
_entity_poly.pdbx_strand_id
1 'polypeptide(L)'
;MNLQAVRKLVKLNLLYAVAPAQLAAYRQKQEKNPLKKIDIPKKILRSQLMIGLIYIAFFGVLNSFVNPIGENPVLFANMISIFSAFTFSQSFIAFYNVFYESKDLTSYRPYAFREVEIILGKAISVMMVALMGLGPIIAYFIVLPIQYGKDFWYTIPLMIINCFILLVFLGVFIFTLVHYLTSLSFFKKHKNIISNILLGFISVFSGLLYILISNHNSVSILTKQERAFIPPFEAFYAMILHP
;
A
#
# COMPACT_ATOMS: atom_id res chain seq x y z
N MET A 1 24.54 11.72 -8.15
CA MET A 1 23.67 10.64 -7.68
C MET A 1 23.90 9.41 -8.55
N ASN A 2 24.28 8.28 -7.94
CA ASN A 2 24.56 7.05 -8.67
C ASN A 2 23.30 6.17 -8.65
N LEU A 3 22.59 6.09 -9.79
CA LEU A 3 21.37 5.28 -9.93
C LEU A 3 21.60 3.78 -9.68
N GLN A 4 22.80 3.27 -9.98
CA GLN A 4 23.13 1.87 -9.70
C GLN A 4 23.24 1.62 -8.17
N ALA A 5 23.76 2.58 -7.42
CA ALA A 5 23.81 2.52 -5.98
C ALA A 5 22.40 2.52 -5.38
N VAL A 6 21.54 3.44 -5.83
CA VAL A 6 20.12 3.49 -5.40
C VAL A 6 19.41 2.17 -5.71
N ARG A 7 19.60 1.59 -6.90
CA ARG A 7 18.99 0.30 -7.25
C ARG A 7 19.44 -0.85 -6.36
N LYS A 8 20.72 -0.88 -5.97
CA LYS A 8 21.23 -1.89 -5.02
C LYS A 8 20.61 -1.69 -3.63
N LEU A 9 20.52 -0.44 -3.17
CA LEU A 9 19.91 -0.09 -1.89
C LEU A 9 18.41 -0.45 -1.86
N VAL A 10 17.67 -0.18 -2.92
CA VAL A 10 16.26 -0.60 -3.04
C VAL A 10 16.12 -2.12 -2.91
N LYS A 11 16.96 -2.90 -3.57
CA LYS A 11 16.93 -4.36 -3.47
C LYS A 11 17.18 -4.87 -2.03
N LEU A 12 18.11 -4.24 -1.33
CA LEU A 12 18.41 -4.57 0.07
C LEU A 12 17.24 -4.19 0.99
N ASN A 13 16.75 -2.96 0.84
CA ASN A 13 15.67 -2.44 1.69
C ASN A 13 14.33 -3.17 1.48
N LEU A 14 14.06 -3.69 0.28
CA LEU A 14 12.90 -4.55 0.03
C LEU A 14 12.89 -5.82 0.90
N LEU A 15 14.05 -6.34 1.29
CA LEU A 15 14.12 -7.49 2.20
C LEU A 15 13.62 -7.15 3.61
N TYR A 16 13.82 -5.90 4.05
CA TYR A 16 13.33 -5.42 5.34
C TYR A 16 11.88 -4.95 5.29
N ALA A 17 11.43 -4.49 4.13
CA ALA A 17 10.07 -4.01 3.94
C ALA A 17 9.01 -5.13 3.97
N VAL A 18 9.44 -6.39 3.77
CA VAL A 18 8.56 -7.56 3.71
C VAL A 18 8.48 -8.27 5.06
N ALA A 19 7.34 -8.89 5.34
CA ALA A 19 7.14 -9.64 6.58
C ALA A 19 8.21 -10.74 6.78
N PRO A 20 8.77 -10.90 7.99
CA PRO A 20 9.81 -11.87 8.27
C PRO A 20 9.45 -13.30 7.87
N ALA A 21 8.19 -13.70 8.04
CA ALA A 21 7.67 -15.01 7.65
C ALA A 21 7.78 -15.26 6.13
N GLN A 22 7.51 -14.24 5.32
CA GLN A 22 7.63 -14.34 3.86
C GLN A 22 9.11 -14.46 3.44
N LEU A 23 9.99 -13.73 4.10
CA LEU A 23 11.42 -13.81 3.86
C LEU A 23 11.97 -15.20 4.24
N ALA A 24 11.56 -15.75 5.39
CA ALA A 24 11.92 -17.09 5.83
C ALA A 24 11.49 -18.17 4.83
N ALA A 25 10.27 -18.06 4.28
CA ALA A 25 9.79 -18.98 3.26
C ALA A 25 10.63 -18.95 1.96
N TYR A 26 11.14 -17.79 1.56
CA TYR A 26 12.05 -17.69 0.40
C TYR A 26 13.43 -18.28 0.71
N ARG A 27 13.98 -18.06 1.91
CA ARG A 27 15.26 -18.65 2.34
C ARG A 27 15.17 -20.17 2.39
N GLN A 28 14.12 -20.73 2.96
CA GLN A 28 13.88 -22.17 3.02
C GLN A 28 13.77 -22.81 1.62
N LYS A 29 13.15 -22.10 0.65
CA LYS A 29 13.13 -22.55 -0.75
C LYS A 29 14.51 -22.54 -1.40
N GLN A 30 15.38 -21.62 -1.01
CA GLN A 30 16.75 -21.56 -1.51
C GLN A 30 17.62 -22.67 -0.90
N GLU A 31 17.45 -22.97 0.38
CA GLU A 31 18.13 -24.09 1.07
C GLU A 31 17.78 -25.45 0.46
N LYS A 32 16.50 -25.64 0.07
CA LYS A 32 16.07 -26.88 -0.61
C LYS A 32 16.65 -27.07 -2.01
N ASN A 33 17.08 -25.97 -2.66
CA ASN A 33 17.65 -26.00 -4.02
C ASN A 33 18.92 -25.11 -4.09
N PRO A 34 20.04 -25.50 -3.50
CA PRO A 34 21.24 -24.66 -3.39
C PRO A 34 21.88 -24.32 -4.75
N LEU A 35 21.69 -25.17 -5.75
CA LEU A 35 22.21 -24.94 -7.11
C LEU A 35 21.50 -23.83 -7.86
N LYS A 36 20.27 -23.47 -7.47
CA LYS A 36 19.49 -22.43 -8.12
C LYS A 36 19.60 -21.12 -7.34
N LYS A 37 20.51 -20.23 -7.72
CA LYS A 37 20.58 -18.88 -7.15
C LYS A 37 19.27 -18.14 -7.37
N ILE A 38 18.50 -17.94 -6.30
CA ILE A 38 17.22 -17.20 -6.33
C ILE A 38 17.52 -15.74 -5.98
N ASP A 39 17.25 -14.81 -6.91
CA ASP A 39 17.24 -13.37 -6.61
C ASP A 39 15.98 -13.05 -5.78
N ILE A 40 16.11 -13.17 -4.45
CA ILE A 40 15.00 -13.01 -3.51
C ILE A 40 14.31 -11.64 -3.67
N PRO A 41 15.02 -10.47 -3.74
CA PRO A 41 14.39 -9.18 -3.96
C PRO A 41 13.54 -9.12 -5.23
N LYS A 42 14.05 -9.67 -6.34
CA LYS A 42 13.31 -9.70 -7.61
C LYS A 42 12.06 -10.57 -7.52
N LYS A 43 12.14 -11.68 -6.78
CA LYS A 43 11.00 -12.57 -6.58
C LYS A 43 9.94 -11.94 -5.67
N ILE A 44 10.36 -11.22 -4.64
CA ILE A 44 9.46 -10.42 -3.79
C ILE A 44 8.73 -9.40 -4.66
N LEU A 45 9.45 -8.59 -5.42
CA LEU A 45 8.85 -7.57 -6.29
C LEU A 45 7.82 -8.18 -7.26
N ARG A 46 8.19 -9.29 -7.93
CA ARG A 46 7.28 -9.98 -8.85
C ARG A 46 6.03 -10.52 -8.14
N SER A 47 6.21 -11.14 -6.97
CA SER A 47 5.09 -11.65 -6.16
C SER A 47 4.13 -10.53 -5.77
N GLN A 48 4.67 -9.42 -5.33
CA GLN A 48 3.91 -8.25 -4.93
C GLN A 48 3.15 -7.64 -6.13
N LEU A 49 3.80 -7.44 -7.27
CA LEU A 49 3.14 -6.97 -8.49
C LEU A 49 1.99 -7.89 -8.90
N MET A 50 2.18 -9.21 -8.84
CA MET A 50 1.12 -10.17 -9.13
C MET A 50 -0.06 -10.03 -8.18
N ILE A 51 0.18 -9.86 -6.89
CA ILE A 51 -0.87 -9.64 -5.90
C ILE A 51 -1.63 -8.33 -6.19
N GLY A 52 -0.92 -7.25 -6.50
CA GLY A 52 -1.51 -5.97 -6.89
C GLY A 52 -2.41 -6.11 -8.13
N LEU A 53 -1.94 -6.82 -9.16
CA LEU A 53 -2.74 -7.08 -10.38
C LEU A 53 -3.97 -7.95 -10.09
N ILE A 54 -3.84 -8.96 -9.22
CA ILE A 54 -4.99 -9.77 -8.79
C ILE A 54 -6.02 -8.90 -8.06
N TYR A 55 -5.58 -7.99 -7.20
CA TYR A 55 -6.49 -7.07 -6.52
C TYR A 55 -7.19 -6.13 -7.51
N ILE A 56 -6.46 -5.56 -8.48
CA ILE A 56 -7.06 -4.70 -9.51
C ILE A 56 -8.11 -5.48 -10.30
N ALA A 57 -7.78 -6.69 -10.76
CA ALA A 57 -8.70 -7.51 -11.52
C ALA A 57 -9.94 -7.93 -10.68
N PHE A 58 -9.72 -8.41 -9.45
CA PHE A 58 -10.79 -8.86 -8.58
C PHE A 58 -11.76 -7.72 -8.22
N PHE A 59 -11.22 -6.61 -7.72
CA PHE A 59 -12.05 -5.46 -7.35
C PHE A 59 -12.61 -4.73 -8.57
N GLY A 60 -11.92 -4.72 -9.70
CA GLY A 60 -12.42 -4.18 -10.95
C GLY A 60 -13.65 -4.93 -11.43
N VAL A 61 -13.59 -6.25 -11.50
CA VAL A 61 -14.74 -7.09 -11.87
C VAL A 61 -15.89 -6.96 -10.87
N LEU A 62 -15.58 -7.04 -9.58
CA LEU A 62 -16.59 -6.98 -8.52
C LEU A 62 -17.35 -5.65 -8.56
N ASN A 63 -16.67 -4.54 -8.72
CA ASN A 63 -17.27 -3.21 -8.78
C ASN A 63 -18.05 -2.97 -10.09
N SER A 64 -17.65 -3.59 -11.20
CA SER A 64 -18.37 -3.45 -12.46
C SER A 64 -19.72 -4.13 -12.44
N PHE A 65 -19.88 -5.24 -11.68
CA PHE A 65 -21.09 -6.06 -11.70
C PHE A 65 -21.97 -5.92 -10.46
N VAL A 66 -21.40 -5.62 -9.29
CA VAL A 66 -22.12 -5.72 -8.01
C VAL A 66 -22.50 -4.36 -7.44
N ASN A 67 -21.71 -3.32 -7.66
CA ASN A 67 -21.92 -2.01 -7.01
C ASN A 67 -21.97 -0.87 -8.03
N PRO A 68 -23.10 -0.14 -8.13
CA PRO A 68 -23.17 1.12 -8.89
C PRO A 68 -22.44 2.22 -8.11
N ILE A 69 -21.10 2.16 -8.10
CA ILE A 69 -20.24 3.15 -7.43
C ILE A 69 -20.46 4.54 -8.03
N GLY A 70 -20.82 4.58 -9.33
CA GLY A 70 -21.07 5.80 -10.04
C GLY A 70 -22.20 6.64 -9.47
N GLU A 71 -23.18 6.05 -8.82
CA GLU A 71 -24.36 6.78 -8.36
C GLU A 71 -24.22 7.38 -6.95
N ASN A 72 -23.18 6.96 -6.18
CA ASN A 72 -23.05 7.39 -4.79
C ASN A 72 -21.64 7.82 -4.40
N PRO A 73 -21.36 9.16 -4.32
CA PRO A 73 -20.05 9.69 -3.97
C PRO A 73 -19.59 9.29 -2.57
N VAL A 74 -20.53 9.15 -1.63
CA VAL A 74 -20.24 8.79 -0.24
C VAL A 74 -19.76 7.33 -0.15
N LEU A 75 -20.41 6.42 -0.90
CA LEU A 75 -19.98 5.02 -1.00
C LEU A 75 -18.56 4.91 -1.57
N PHE A 76 -18.30 5.63 -2.66
CA PHE A 76 -16.98 5.67 -3.28
C PHE A 76 -15.91 6.14 -2.28
N ALA A 77 -16.13 7.27 -1.61
CA ALA A 77 -15.21 7.82 -0.64
C ALA A 77 -15.00 6.90 0.58
N ASN A 78 -16.04 6.23 1.05
CA ASN A 78 -15.96 5.26 2.14
C ASN A 78 -15.12 4.04 1.74
N MET A 79 -15.27 3.51 0.53
CA MET A 79 -14.45 2.41 0.03
C MET A 79 -12.97 2.83 -0.08
N ILE A 80 -12.70 4.02 -0.63
CA ILE A 80 -11.32 4.54 -0.66
C ILE A 80 -10.75 4.71 0.75
N SER A 81 -11.54 5.21 1.71
CA SER A 81 -11.12 5.37 3.11
C SER A 81 -10.71 4.02 3.72
N ILE A 82 -11.52 3.01 3.51
CA ILE A 82 -11.29 1.64 3.98
C ILE A 82 -9.99 1.08 3.39
N PHE A 83 -9.82 1.11 2.07
CA PHE A 83 -8.61 0.59 1.42
C PHE A 83 -7.37 1.44 1.71
N SER A 84 -7.53 2.74 1.93
CA SER A 84 -6.44 3.62 2.38
C SER A 84 -5.96 3.25 3.78
N ALA A 85 -6.86 2.92 4.71
CA ALA A 85 -6.49 2.44 6.04
C ALA A 85 -5.75 1.10 5.99
N PHE A 86 -6.16 0.18 5.10
CA PHE A 86 -5.44 -1.07 4.86
C PHE A 86 -4.03 -0.83 4.29
N THR A 87 -3.91 0.00 3.25
CA THR A 87 -2.64 0.39 2.65
C THR A 87 -1.73 1.07 3.66
N PHE A 88 -2.31 1.96 4.48
CA PHE A 88 -1.61 2.64 5.57
C PHE A 88 -1.00 1.65 6.55
N SER A 89 -1.77 0.67 7.03
CA SER A 89 -1.29 -0.31 8.02
C SER A 89 -0.13 -1.15 7.48
N GLN A 90 -0.20 -1.60 6.22
CA GLN A 90 0.90 -2.34 5.58
C GLN A 90 2.14 -1.46 5.39
N SER A 91 1.95 -0.24 4.90
CA SER A 91 3.03 0.70 4.62
C SER A 91 3.70 1.21 5.89
N PHE A 92 2.93 1.34 6.99
CA PHE A 92 3.46 1.72 8.30
C PHE A 92 4.48 0.68 8.81
N ILE A 93 4.13 -0.60 8.74
CA ILE A 93 5.04 -1.68 9.16
C ILE A 93 6.29 -1.69 8.28
N ALA A 94 6.13 -1.59 6.95
CA ALA A 94 7.24 -1.54 6.02
C ALA A 94 8.15 -0.32 6.28
N PHE A 95 7.57 0.86 6.50
CA PHE A 95 8.31 2.07 6.82
C PHE A 95 9.11 1.93 8.11
N TYR A 96 8.46 1.43 9.16
CA TYR A 96 9.12 1.22 10.45
C TYR A 96 10.30 0.26 10.32
N ASN A 97 10.12 -0.89 9.67
CA ASN A 97 11.18 -1.88 9.49
C ASN A 97 12.35 -1.32 8.67
N VAL A 98 12.08 -0.57 7.60
CA VAL A 98 13.11 -0.05 6.70
C VAL A 98 13.86 1.13 7.30
N PHE A 99 13.19 2.04 8.01
CA PHE A 99 13.83 3.25 8.51
C PHE A 99 14.41 3.12 9.92
N TYR A 100 13.75 2.35 10.79
CA TYR A 100 14.10 2.31 12.21
C TYR A 100 14.67 0.97 12.67
N GLU A 101 14.24 -0.14 12.09
CA GLU A 101 14.73 -1.45 12.50
C GLU A 101 16.00 -1.87 11.75
N SER A 102 16.17 -1.41 10.52
CA SER A 102 17.37 -1.69 9.75
C SER A 102 18.57 -1.01 10.43
N LYS A 103 19.48 -1.82 11.01
CA LYS A 103 20.76 -1.32 11.55
C LYS A 103 21.76 -0.94 10.46
N ASP A 104 21.24 -0.56 9.29
CA ASP A 104 22.00 -0.47 8.05
C ASP A 104 22.92 0.74 7.99
N LEU A 105 22.65 1.81 8.76
CA LEU A 105 23.51 3.00 8.76
C LEU A 105 24.97 2.67 9.16
N THR A 106 25.15 1.74 10.08
CA THR A 106 26.48 1.27 10.46
C THR A 106 27.10 0.34 9.42
N SER A 107 26.25 -0.48 8.76
CA SER A 107 26.65 -1.40 7.69
C SER A 107 26.95 -0.70 6.37
N TYR A 108 26.37 0.48 6.13
CA TYR A 108 26.60 1.26 4.90
C TYR A 108 27.81 2.19 4.99
N ARG A 109 28.34 2.47 6.19
CA ARG A 109 29.54 3.32 6.38
C ARG A 109 30.77 2.87 5.58
N PRO A 110 31.09 1.57 5.41
CA PRO A 110 32.20 1.14 4.59
C PRO A 110 31.99 1.36 3.08
N TYR A 111 30.73 1.51 2.66
CA TYR A 111 30.38 1.76 1.27
C TYR A 111 30.22 3.27 1.08
N ALA A 112 30.86 3.86 0.08
CA ALA A 112 30.81 5.29 -0.22
C ALA A 112 29.43 5.77 -0.75
N PHE A 113 28.33 5.36 -0.09
CA PHE A 113 26.98 5.82 -0.41
C PHE A 113 26.73 7.20 0.19
N ARG A 114 26.11 8.07 -0.61
CA ARG A 114 25.67 9.38 -0.13
C ARG A 114 24.38 9.20 0.70
N GLU A 115 24.21 10.01 1.74
CA GLU A 115 23.01 9.94 2.60
C GLU A 115 21.71 10.04 1.81
N VAL A 116 21.67 10.91 0.79
CA VAL A 116 20.53 11.06 -0.11
C VAL A 116 20.21 9.75 -0.86
N GLU A 117 21.22 9.00 -1.28
CA GLU A 117 21.02 7.71 -1.98
C GLU A 117 20.44 6.66 -1.04
N ILE A 118 20.85 6.66 0.22
CA ILE A 118 20.33 5.77 1.26
C ILE A 118 18.85 6.08 1.53
N ILE A 119 18.54 7.36 1.77
CA ILE A 119 17.17 7.81 2.05
C ILE A 119 16.25 7.51 0.85
N LEU A 120 16.68 7.80 -0.37
CA LEU A 120 15.93 7.50 -1.58
C LEU A 120 15.71 5.99 -1.76
N GLY A 121 16.75 5.18 -1.54
CA GLY A 121 16.63 3.73 -1.60
C GLY A 121 15.59 3.18 -0.63
N LYS A 122 15.57 3.71 0.61
CA LYS A 122 14.58 3.37 1.64
C LYS A 122 13.18 3.83 1.25
N ALA A 123 13.03 5.09 0.85
CA ALA A 123 11.75 5.68 0.46
C ALA A 123 11.11 4.92 -0.72
N ILE A 124 11.88 4.63 -1.78
CA ILE A 124 11.40 3.87 -2.93
C ILE A 124 10.94 2.47 -2.51
N SER A 125 11.67 1.81 -1.61
CA SER A 125 11.30 0.46 -1.14
C SER A 125 9.95 0.46 -0.40
N VAL A 126 9.70 1.45 0.44
CA VAL A 126 8.42 1.61 1.15
C VAL A 126 7.31 2.00 0.18
N MET A 127 7.58 2.91 -0.76
CA MET A 127 6.60 3.28 -1.79
C MET A 127 6.18 2.08 -2.66
N MET A 128 7.10 1.18 -2.97
CA MET A 128 6.76 -0.05 -3.70
C MET A 128 5.77 -0.92 -2.93
N VAL A 129 5.92 -1.04 -1.61
CA VAL A 129 4.96 -1.76 -0.78
C VAL A 129 3.61 -1.05 -0.72
N ALA A 130 3.62 0.28 -0.57
CA ALA A 130 2.41 1.10 -0.56
C ALA A 130 1.62 0.98 -1.88
N LEU A 131 2.31 1.08 -3.03
CA LEU A 131 1.69 0.93 -4.35
C LEU A 131 0.91 -0.37 -4.51
N MET A 132 1.36 -1.44 -3.89
CA MET A 132 0.66 -2.73 -3.97
C MET A 132 -0.60 -2.77 -3.13
N GLY A 133 -0.58 -2.11 -1.97
CA GLY A 133 -1.76 -1.91 -1.15
C GLY A 133 -2.83 -1.04 -1.83
N LEU A 134 -2.43 -0.19 -2.78
CA LEU A 134 -3.35 0.64 -3.57
C LEU A 134 -4.10 -0.12 -4.67
N GLY A 135 -3.81 -1.41 -4.90
CA GLY A 135 -4.45 -2.21 -5.97
C GLY A 135 -5.98 -2.07 -6.01
N PRO A 136 -6.71 -2.27 -4.90
CA PRO A 136 -8.15 -2.06 -4.86
C PRO A 136 -8.57 -0.63 -5.22
N ILE A 137 -7.85 0.39 -4.74
CA ILE A 137 -8.15 1.80 -5.00
C ILE A 137 -7.95 2.14 -6.49
N ILE A 138 -6.90 1.58 -7.10
CA ILE A 138 -6.67 1.69 -8.54
C ILE A 138 -7.86 1.13 -9.32
N ALA A 139 -8.41 0.00 -8.88
CA ALA A 139 -9.60 -0.56 -9.51
C ALA A 139 -10.79 0.42 -9.45
N TYR A 140 -11.02 1.07 -8.31
CA TYR A 140 -12.08 2.08 -8.16
C TYR A 140 -11.87 3.28 -9.08
N PHE A 141 -10.62 3.76 -9.17
CA PHE A 141 -10.29 4.89 -10.05
C PHE A 141 -10.40 4.57 -11.55
N ILE A 142 -10.34 3.29 -11.92
CA ILE A 142 -10.56 2.85 -13.30
C ILE A 142 -12.06 2.64 -13.58
N VAL A 143 -12.76 1.97 -12.68
CA VAL A 143 -14.17 1.58 -12.90
C VAL A 143 -15.10 2.77 -12.92
N LEU A 144 -14.90 3.73 -12.01
CA LEU A 144 -15.77 4.90 -11.90
C LEU A 144 -15.91 5.69 -13.22
N PRO A 145 -14.83 6.17 -13.87
CA PRO A 145 -14.97 6.90 -15.12
C PRO A 145 -15.54 6.03 -16.26
N ILE A 146 -15.25 4.73 -16.29
CA ILE A 146 -15.80 3.81 -17.29
C ILE A 146 -17.31 3.68 -17.13
N GLN A 147 -17.84 3.58 -15.91
CA GLN A 147 -19.28 3.55 -15.64
C GLN A 147 -20.01 4.82 -16.11
N TYR A 148 -19.30 5.95 -16.13
CA TYR A 148 -19.81 7.23 -16.68
C TYR A 148 -19.56 7.40 -18.18
N GLY A 149 -19.15 6.36 -18.89
CA GLY A 149 -18.92 6.40 -20.33
C GLY A 149 -17.73 7.25 -20.78
N LYS A 150 -16.76 7.48 -19.88
CA LYS A 150 -15.52 8.19 -20.22
C LYS A 150 -14.56 7.26 -20.98
N ASP A 151 -13.86 7.84 -21.95
CA ASP A 151 -12.89 7.09 -22.74
C ASP A 151 -11.69 6.60 -21.92
N PHE A 152 -11.14 5.47 -22.33
CA PHE A 152 -9.97 4.86 -21.70
C PHE A 152 -8.75 5.79 -21.68
N TRP A 153 -8.55 6.57 -22.73
CA TRP A 153 -7.48 7.57 -22.83
C TRP A 153 -7.58 8.70 -21.81
N TYR A 154 -8.78 9.04 -21.40
CA TYR A 154 -9.04 9.99 -20.34
C TYR A 154 -8.85 9.36 -18.96
N THR A 155 -9.29 8.12 -18.78
CA THR A 155 -9.30 7.41 -17.51
C THR A 155 -7.88 7.15 -16.98
N ILE A 156 -6.93 6.77 -17.84
CA ILE A 156 -5.57 6.41 -17.39
C ILE A 156 -4.80 7.59 -16.79
N PRO A 157 -4.67 8.75 -17.44
CA PRO A 157 -3.96 9.89 -16.87
C PRO A 157 -4.58 10.33 -15.54
N LEU A 158 -5.90 10.34 -15.47
CA LEU A 158 -6.63 10.75 -14.28
C LEU A 158 -6.40 9.79 -13.11
N MET A 159 -6.44 8.47 -13.36
CA MET A 159 -6.10 7.43 -12.39
C MET A 159 -4.67 7.64 -11.86
N ILE A 160 -3.71 7.88 -12.74
CA ILE A 160 -2.30 8.09 -12.35
C ILE A 160 -2.17 9.32 -11.44
N ILE A 161 -2.81 10.42 -11.78
CA ILE A 161 -2.78 11.66 -11.00
C ILE A 161 -3.39 11.43 -9.62
N ASN A 162 -4.59 10.84 -9.56
CA ASN A 162 -5.28 10.58 -8.29
C ASN A 162 -4.51 9.58 -7.40
N CYS A 163 -3.95 8.51 -7.99
CA CYS A 163 -3.08 7.59 -7.26
C CYS A 163 -1.82 8.28 -6.72
N PHE A 164 -1.22 9.18 -7.49
CA PHE A 164 -0.05 9.93 -7.05
C PHE A 164 -0.39 10.86 -5.88
N ILE A 165 -1.47 11.61 -5.97
CA ILE A 165 -1.94 12.50 -4.89
C ILE A 165 -2.20 11.67 -3.61
N LEU A 166 -2.91 10.56 -3.72
CA LEU A 166 -3.22 9.69 -2.59
C LEU A 166 -1.94 9.08 -1.99
N LEU A 167 -0.99 8.66 -2.82
CA LEU A 167 0.28 8.09 -2.38
C LEU A 167 1.12 9.12 -1.62
N VAL A 168 1.19 10.37 -2.11
CA VAL A 168 1.86 11.47 -1.42
C VAL A 168 1.17 11.76 -0.08
N PHE A 169 -0.16 11.84 -0.07
CA PHE A 169 -0.92 12.07 1.16
C PHE A 169 -0.67 10.98 2.21
N LEU A 170 -0.79 9.70 1.83
CA LEU A 170 -0.50 8.58 2.71
C LEU A 170 0.96 8.55 3.15
N GLY A 171 1.89 8.84 2.24
CA GLY A 171 3.32 8.87 2.53
C GLY A 171 3.69 9.93 3.58
N VAL A 172 3.18 11.15 3.43
CA VAL A 172 3.38 12.23 4.40
C VAL A 172 2.76 11.86 5.76
N PHE A 173 1.55 11.31 5.74
CA PHE A 173 0.86 10.90 6.96
C PHE A 173 1.62 9.78 7.70
N ILE A 174 2.07 8.74 6.97
CA ILE A 174 2.88 7.65 7.54
C ILE A 174 4.18 8.20 8.11
N PHE A 175 4.89 9.04 7.36
CA PHE A 175 6.16 9.61 7.80
C PHE A 175 5.99 10.38 9.12
N THR A 176 5.00 11.27 9.17
CA THR A 176 4.71 12.08 10.35
C THR A 176 4.35 11.22 11.55
N LEU A 177 3.47 10.25 11.36
CA LEU A 177 3.00 9.37 12.43
C LEU A 177 4.11 8.46 12.95
N VAL A 178 4.90 7.84 12.06
CA VAL A 178 6.03 7.00 12.47
C VAL A 178 7.09 7.82 13.19
N HIS A 179 7.40 9.03 12.70
CA HIS A 179 8.35 9.92 13.37
C HIS A 179 7.90 10.26 14.80
N TYR A 180 6.63 10.61 14.97
CA TYR A 180 6.04 10.90 16.28
C TYR A 180 6.06 9.68 17.20
N LEU A 181 5.58 8.52 16.72
CA LEU A 181 5.52 7.30 17.52
C LEU A 181 6.90 6.80 17.94
N THR A 182 7.90 6.89 17.08
CA THR A 182 9.26 6.44 17.40
C THR A 182 9.97 7.34 18.39
N SER A 183 9.51 8.58 18.59
CA SER A 183 9.98 9.46 19.67
C SER A 183 9.50 8.98 21.06
N LEU A 184 8.39 8.24 21.13
CA LEU A 184 7.83 7.75 22.38
C LEU A 184 8.61 6.56 22.94
N SER A 185 9.03 6.63 24.20
CA SER A 185 9.77 5.56 24.89
C SER A 185 8.94 4.26 24.97
N PHE A 186 7.63 4.38 25.09
CA PHE A 186 6.69 3.27 25.14
C PHE A 186 6.73 2.44 23.83
N PHE A 187 6.80 3.11 22.68
CA PHE A 187 6.86 2.44 21.39
C PHE A 187 8.13 1.60 21.23
N LYS A 188 9.27 2.14 21.66
CA LYS A 188 10.56 1.44 21.61
C LYS A 188 10.55 0.17 22.48
N LYS A 189 9.91 0.25 23.66
CA LYS A 189 9.84 -0.88 24.62
C LYS A 189 8.90 -1.99 24.17
N HIS A 190 7.77 -1.64 23.51
CA HIS A 190 6.70 -2.60 23.16
C HIS A 190 6.55 -2.81 21.65
N LYS A 191 7.61 -2.64 20.90
CA LYS A 191 7.66 -2.75 19.45
C LYS A 191 6.96 -4.00 18.89
N ASN A 192 7.27 -5.18 19.42
CA ASN A 192 6.71 -6.46 18.93
C ASN A 192 5.19 -6.53 19.17
N ILE A 193 4.72 -5.99 20.29
CA ILE A 193 3.29 -5.95 20.61
C ILE A 193 2.58 -5.04 19.62
N ILE A 194 3.12 -3.85 19.36
CA ILE A 194 2.53 -2.88 18.43
C ILE A 194 2.52 -3.42 17.00
N SER A 195 3.60 -4.06 16.55
CA SER A 195 3.64 -4.72 15.25
C SER A 195 2.58 -5.82 15.13
N ASN A 196 2.41 -6.65 16.17
CA ASN A 196 1.40 -7.70 16.19
C ASN A 196 -0.04 -7.13 16.23
N ILE A 197 -0.26 -6.04 16.96
CA ILE A 197 -1.56 -5.34 16.97
C ILE A 197 -1.87 -4.80 15.57
N LEU A 198 -0.90 -4.18 14.88
CA LEU A 198 -1.08 -3.68 13.52
C LEU A 198 -1.36 -4.82 12.53
N LEU A 199 -0.66 -5.94 12.64
CA LEU A 199 -0.93 -7.13 11.84
C LEU A 199 -2.32 -7.72 12.15
N GLY A 200 -2.70 -7.78 13.42
CA GLY A 200 -4.04 -8.17 13.85
C GLY A 200 -5.12 -7.24 13.30
N PHE A 201 -4.88 -5.94 13.33
CA PHE A 201 -5.78 -4.95 12.74
C PHE A 201 -5.97 -5.18 11.23
N ILE A 202 -4.90 -5.47 10.49
CA ILE A 202 -4.97 -5.80 9.06
C ILE A 202 -5.83 -7.06 8.82
N SER A 203 -5.67 -8.10 9.64
CA SER A 203 -6.43 -9.34 9.48
C SER A 203 -7.92 -9.18 9.83
N VAL A 204 -8.23 -8.48 10.93
CA VAL A 204 -9.61 -8.14 11.31
C VAL A 204 -10.26 -7.27 10.25
N PHE A 205 -9.52 -6.29 9.73
CA PHE A 205 -10.01 -5.38 8.72
C PHE A 205 -10.27 -6.08 7.39
N SER A 206 -9.43 -7.03 6.97
CA SER A 206 -9.68 -7.85 5.79
C SER A 206 -10.93 -8.74 5.95
N GLY A 207 -11.17 -9.25 7.16
CA GLY A 207 -12.39 -9.98 7.50
C GLY A 207 -13.63 -9.10 7.45
N LEU A 208 -13.57 -7.89 7.99
CA LEU A 208 -14.65 -6.90 7.92
C LEU A 208 -14.96 -6.51 6.48
N LEU A 209 -13.94 -6.30 5.65
CA LEU A 209 -14.11 -6.04 4.22
C LEU A 209 -14.84 -7.18 3.53
N TYR A 210 -14.49 -8.43 3.83
CA TYR A 210 -15.18 -9.60 3.27
C TYR A 210 -16.67 -9.60 3.66
N ILE A 211 -16.99 -9.32 4.92
CA ILE A 211 -18.39 -9.23 5.39
C ILE A 211 -19.13 -8.08 4.71
N LEU A 212 -18.50 -6.91 4.57
CA LEU A 212 -19.10 -5.75 3.90
C LEU A 212 -19.37 -6.01 2.41
N ILE A 213 -18.50 -6.77 1.74
CA ILE A 213 -18.69 -7.11 0.33
C ILE A 213 -19.74 -8.22 0.15
N SER A 214 -19.79 -9.19 1.06
CA SER A 214 -20.70 -10.34 0.96
C SER A 214 -22.12 -10.04 1.37
N ASN A 215 -22.38 -8.96 2.10
CA ASN A 215 -23.69 -8.68 2.69
C ASN A 215 -24.33 -7.43 2.06
N HIS A 216 -25.38 -7.63 1.23
CA HIS A 216 -26.14 -6.54 0.59
C HIS A 216 -26.69 -5.50 1.58
N ASN A 217 -27.04 -5.92 2.81
CA ASN A 217 -27.51 -5.00 3.84
C ASN A 217 -26.41 -4.04 4.34
N SER A 218 -25.16 -4.48 4.35
CA SER A 218 -24.03 -3.64 4.78
C SER A 218 -23.72 -2.55 3.76
N VAL A 219 -23.86 -2.83 2.47
CA VAL A 219 -23.72 -1.82 1.41
C VAL A 219 -24.80 -0.74 1.59
N SER A 220 -26.02 -1.12 1.94
CA SER A 220 -27.10 -0.18 2.20
C SER A 220 -26.86 0.74 3.40
N ILE A 221 -26.08 0.30 4.40
CA ILE A 221 -25.68 1.15 5.52
C ILE A 221 -24.66 2.19 5.08
N LEU A 222 -23.68 1.82 4.26
CA LEU A 222 -22.66 2.73 3.74
C LEU A 222 -23.25 3.76 2.75
N THR A 223 -24.32 3.39 2.01
CA THR A 223 -24.99 4.30 1.08
C THR A 223 -25.95 5.27 1.76
N LYS A 224 -26.46 4.93 2.96
CA LYS A 224 -27.37 5.81 3.72
C LYS A 224 -26.64 6.86 4.55
N GLN A 225 -25.30 6.82 4.62
CA GLN A 225 -24.56 7.87 5.30
C GLN A 225 -24.62 9.19 4.51
N GLU A 226 -24.88 10.28 5.22
CA GLU A 226 -24.90 11.63 4.63
C GLU A 226 -23.49 12.16 4.30
N ARG A 227 -22.45 11.63 4.95
CA ARG A 227 -21.05 12.04 4.77
C ARG A 227 -20.11 10.84 4.80
N ALA A 228 -19.03 10.93 4.04
CA ALA A 228 -17.96 9.93 4.06
C ALA A 228 -17.21 9.90 5.39
N PHE A 229 -16.60 8.76 5.73
CA PHE A 229 -15.68 8.61 6.89
C PHE A 229 -14.53 9.61 6.85
N ILE A 230 -14.00 9.86 5.66
CA ILE A 230 -12.95 10.86 5.41
C ILE A 230 -13.47 11.79 4.32
N PRO A 231 -14.08 12.95 4.69
CA PRO A 231 -14.71 13.84 3.73
C PRO A 231 -13.81 14.30 2.57
N PRO A 232 -12.49 14.58 2.75
CA PRO A 232 -11.61 14.91 1.65
C PRO A 232 -11.55 13.87 0.52
N PHE A 233 -11.92 12.60 0.77
CA PHE A 233 -11.91 11.57 -0.28
C PHE A 233 -13.09 11.68 -1.25
N GLU A 234 -14.14 12.41 -0.89
CA GLU A 234 -15.21 12.78 -1.84
C GLU A 234 -14.67 13.66 -2.98
N ALA A 235 -13.59 14.43 -2.71
CA ALA A 235 -12.95 15.23 -3.74
C ALA A 235 -12.38 14.38 -4.90
N PHE A 236 -11.91 13.15 -4.63
CA PHE A 236 -11.46 12.26 -5.70
C PHE A 236 -12.60 11.89 -6.66
N TYR A 237 -13.82 11.69 -6.12
CA TYR A 237 -14.99 11.44 -6.95
C TYR A 237 -15.29 12.64 -7.86
N ALA A 238 -15.30 13.85 -7.28
CA ALA A 238 -15.52 15.07 -8.05
C ALA A 238 -14.44 15.31 -9.11
N MET A 239 -13.16 15.09 -8.77
CA MET A 239 -12.02 15.22 -9.70
C MET A 239 -12.09 14.22 -10.87
N ILE A 240 -12.70 13.04 -10.67
CA ILE A 240 -12.82 12.03 -11.72
C ILE A 240 -13.95 12.39 -12.69
N LEU A 241 -15.03 12.96 -12.21
CA LEU A 241 -16.21 13.26 -13.03
C LEU A 241 -16.20 14.67 -13.62
N HIS A 242 -15.63 15.62 -12.90
CA HIS A 242 -15.58 17.04 -13.22
C HIS A 242 -14.17 17.59 -13.04
N PRO A 243 -13.18 17.19 -13.87
CA PRO A 243 -11.79 17.62 -13.76
C PRO A 243 -11.59 19.09 -14.11
#